data_396099ce1acb2863b29565451d07ff10
#
_entry.id   396099ce1acb2863b29565451d07ff10
#
_cell.length_a   1.000
_cell.length_b   1.000
_cell.length_c   1.000
_cell.angle_alpha   90.00
_cell.angle_beta   90.00
_cell.angle_gamma   90.00
#
_symmetry.space_group_name_H-M   'P 1'
#
loop_
_entity.id
_entity.type
_entity.pdbx_description
1 polymer ?
#
loop_
_entity_poly.entity_id
_entity_poly.type
_entity_poly.pdbx_seq_one_letter_code
_entity_poly.pdbx_strand_id
1 'polypeptide(L)'
;MTVPAFTSSAANSLGALSRAGVRAAVVTAKDKLLKVLAYQTSGINFSSEYARKANRQHNGIEKVEELVGRPQPDQYSADLSLFVLDAGVKLLSSSQPDLMYLSTSDYVQHKHAPGEPPADAYHHAVDSRIGILVALGATVAITADHGMNDKCAGDGTPNIVYLEDELSSRFGTGCVRVICPIADPFVRHHGALGSFVRVHLRRPGDVQAMMAFARSLSGVELVLDKQDVCRQFELPLDREGDFAVFSDRDTVIGARREDHDLTQLAGHRLRSHGGLGEQKCHFCCRGG
;
A
#
# COMPACT_ATOMS: atom_id res chain seq x y z
N MET A 1 -16.04 -11.51 11.09
CA MET A 1 -16.25 -10.05 11.17
C MET A 1 -16.49 -9.55 9.77
N THR A 2 -17.71 -9.12 9.46
CA THR A 2 -18.06 -8.44 8.21
C THR A 2 -17.38 -7.08 8.23
N VAL A 3 -16.42 -6.86 7.33
CA VAL A 3 -15.87 -5.53 7.08
C VAL A 3 -17.05 -4.64 6.70
N PRO A 4 -17.29 -3.49 7.37
CA PRO A 4 -18.33 -2.57 6.95
C PRO A 4 -18.07 -2.22 5.49
N ALA A 5 -19.13 -2.25 4.68
CA ALA A 5 -19.05 -1.82 3.30
C ALA A 5 -18.37 -0.45 3.25
N PHE A 6 -17.28 -0.33 2.53
CA PHE A 6 -16.64 0.94 2.23
C PHE A 6 -17.65 1.73 1.39
N THR A 7 -18.51 2.48 2.03
CA THR A 7 -19.34 3.45 1.36
C THR A 7 -18.49 4.68 1.12
N SER A 8 -17.69 4.66 0.05
CA SER A 8 -17.20 5.91 -0.53
C SER A 8 -18.46 6.68 -0.98
N SER A 9 -18.69 7.87 -0.42
CA SER A 9 -19.72 8.78 -0.90
C SER A 9 -19.38 9.37 -2.28
N ALA A 10 -18.13 9.18 -2.74
CA ALA A 10 -17.64 9.62 -4.03
C ALA A 10 -17.70 8.47 -5.05
N ALA A 11 -18.10 8.79 -6.27
CA ALA A 11 -18.03 7.86 -7.38
C ALA A 11 -16.56 7.55 -7.69
N ASN A 12 -16.24 6.27 -7.80
CA ASN A 12 -14.93 5.80 -8.24
C ASN A 12 -14.80 6.08 -9.77
N SER A 13 -13.64 6.58 -10.20
CA SER A 13 -13.37 6.94 -11.59
C SER A 13 -13.58 5.76 -12.55
N LEU A 14 -13.15 4.54 -12.18
CA LEU A 14 -13.37 3.34 -12.98
C LEU A 14 -14.85 2.99 -13.12
N GLY A 15 -15.61 3.14 -12.04
CA GLY A 15 -17.07 2.98 -12.07
C GLY A 15 -17.76 4.03 -12.93
N ALA A 16 -17.27 5.28 -12.92
CA ALA A 16 -17.81 6.34 -13.79
C ALA A 16 -17.54 6.04 -15.27
N LEU A 17 -16.32 5.63 -15.62
CA LEU A 17 -15.95 5.21 -16.98
C LEU A 17 -16.76 4.00 -17.44
N SER A 18 -16.94 3.02 -16.57
CA SER A 18 -17.75 1.84 -16.87
C SER A 18 -19.21 2.21 -17.19
N ARG A 19 -19.81 3.15 -16.41
CA ARG A 19 -21.16 3.67 -16.71
C ARG A 19 -21.23 4.45 -18.05
N ALA A 20 -20.12 5.03 -18.46
CA ALA A 20 -19.99 5.69 -19.77
C ALA A 20 -19.75 4.71 -20.93
N GLY A 21 -19.76 3.40 -20.67
CA GLY A 21 -19.61 2.37 -21.69
C GLY A 21 -18.18 1.91 -21.97
N VAL A 22 -17.19 2.40 -21.20
CA VAL A 22 -15.80 1.96 -21.32
C VAL A 22 -15.67 0.51 -20.80
N ARG A 23 -15.14 -0.37 -21.62
CA ARG A 23 -14.85 -1.77 -21.25
C ARG A 23 -13.58 -1.81 -20.40
N ALA A 24 -13.74 -1.75 -19.09
CA ALA A 24 -12.63 -1.73 -18.16
C ALA A 24 -12.26 -3.15 -17.69
N ALA A 25 -10.96 -3.39 -17.53
CA ALA A 25 -10.44 -4.55 -16.81
C ALA A 25 -9.61 -4.08 -15.59
N VAL A 26 -9.89 -4.63 -14.41
CA VAL A 26 -9.21 -4.29 -13.17
C VAL A 26 -8.56 -5.56 -12.61
N VAL A 27 -7.24 -5.61 -12.63
CA VAL A 27 -6.46 -6.73 -12.09
C VAL A 27 -5.52 -6.23 -11.01
N THR A 28 -5.63 -6.78 -9.81
CA THR A 28 -4.83 -6.34 -8.67
C THR A 28 -4.05 -7.49 -8.04
N ALA A 29 -2.92 -7.20 -7.43
CA ALA A 29 -2.23 -8.18 -6.60
C ALA A 29 -3.06 -8.52 -5.37
N LYS A 30 -3.64 -7.51 -4.70
CA LYS A 30 -4.34 -7.64 -3.42
C LYS A 30 -5.86 -7.52 -3.60
N ASP A 31 -6.62 -8.46 -3.02
CA ASP A 31 -8.09 -8.53 -3.13
C ASP A 31 -8.80 -7.35 -2.45
N LYS A 32 -8.22 -6.83 -1.36
CA LYS A 32 -8.76 -5.67 -0.68
C LYS A 32 -8.81 -4.44 -1.59
N LEU A 33 -7.74 -4.20 -2.34
CA LEU A 33 -7.68 -3.11 -3.32
C LEU A 33 -8.67 -3.33 -4.47
N LEU A 34 -8.80 -4.57 -4.94
CA LEU A 34 -9.79 -4.92 -5.95
C LEU A 34 -11.19 -4.49 -5.54
N LYS A 35 -11.62 -4.79 -4.33
CA LYS A 35 -12.95 -4.45 -3.82
C LYS A 35 -13.24 -2.95 -3.84
N VAL A 36 -12.21 -2.11 -3.65
CA VAL A 36 -12.34 -0.65 -3.73
C VAL A 36 -12.40 -0.18 -5.19
N LEU A 37 -11.47 -0.65 -6.03
CA LEU A 37 -11.33 -0.20 -7.41
C LEU A 37 -12.45 -0.72 -8.32
N ALA A 38 -12.88 -1.96 -8.13
CA ALA A 38 -13.93 -2.58 -8.92
C ALA A 38 -15.36 -2.20 -8.45
N TYR A 39 -15.49 -1.36 -7.42
CA TYR A 39 -16.79 -0.92 -6.95
C TYR A 39 -17.55 -0.16 -8.06
N GLN A 40 -18.76 -0.63 -8.39
CA GLN A 40 -19.60 -0.12 -9.48
C GLN A 40 -18.96 -0.20 -10.89
N THR A 41 -17.95 -1.05 -11.09
CA THR A 41 -17.45 -1.35 -12.43
C THR A 41 -18.17 -2.58 -13.00
N SER A 42 -18.53 -2.52 -14.29
CA SER A 42 -18.89 -3.70 -15.09
C SER A 42 -17.68 -4.13 -15.91
N GLY A 43 -17.48 -5.41 -16.11
CA GLY A 43 -16.35 -5.93 -16.88
C GLY A 43 -15.48 -6.90 -16.08
N ILE A 44 -14.26 -7.11 -16.56
CA ILE A 44 -13.35 -8.10 -15.98
C ILE A 44 -12.66 -7.48 -14.75
N ASN A 45 -12.77 -8.16 -13.59
CA ASN A 45 -12.07 -7.74 -12.39
C ASN A 45 -11.70 -8.95 -11.52
N PHE A 46 -10.45 -9.07 -11.10
CA PHE A 46 -9.99 -10.13 -10.19
C PHE A 46 -8.66 -9.76 -9.53
N SER A 47 -8.31 -10.49 -8.46
CA SER A 47 -7.00 -10.39 -7.81
C SER A 47 -6.16 -11.64 -8.07
N SER A 48 -4.84 -11.48 -8.17
CA SER A 48 -3.93 -12.63 -8.21
C SER A 48 -3.91 -13.38 -6.88
N GLU A 49 -4.17 -12.70 -5.75
CA GLU A 49 -4.32 -13.31 -4.42
C GLU A 49 -5.40 -14.40 -4.39
N TYR A 50 -6.49 -14.22 -5.13
CA TYR A 50 -7.61 -15.18 -5.19
C TYR A 50 -8.01 -15.53 -6.63
N ALA A 51 -7.04 -15.66 -7.53
CA ALA A 51 -7.28 -15.95 -8.95
C ALA A 51 -8.17 -17.21 -9.15
N ARG A 52 -8.01 -18.24 -8.31
CA ARG A 52 -8.84 -19.47 -8.34
C ARG A 52 -10.31 -19.24 -8.00
N LYS A 53 -10.63 -18.17 -7.25
CA LYS A 53 -12.00 -17.87 -6.83
C LYS A 53 -12.76 -17.03 -7.85
N ALA A 54 -12.08 -16.53 -8.88
CA ALA A 54 -12.71 -15.73 -9.91
C ALA A 54 -13.77 -16.54 -10.67
N ASN A 55 -14.95 -15.94 -10.84
CA ASN A 55 -16.08 -16.54 -11.54
C ASN A 55 -16.81 -15.50 -12.39
N ARG A 56 -17.51 -15.95 -13.43
CA ARG A 56 -18.19 -15.06 -14.39
C ARG A 56 -19.22 -14.15 -13.76
N GLN A 57 -19.93 -14.64 -12.75
CA GLN A 57 -21.02 -13.87 -12.13
C GLN A 57 -20.52 -12.62 -11.42
N HIS A 58 -19.39 -12.71 -10.69
CA HIS A 58 -18.86 -11.62 -9.86
C HIS A 58 -17.68 -10.91 -10.49
N ASN A 59 -16.90 -11.60 -11.32
CA ASN A 59 -15.63 -11.11 -11.84
C ASN A 59 -15.63 -10.88 -13.36
N GLY A 60 -16.73 -11.20 -14.06
CA GLY A 60 -16.80 -11.14 -15.53
C GLY A 60 -15.88 -12.16 -16.24
N ILE A 61 -15.17 -12.99 -15.49
CA ILE A 61 -14.21 -13.96 -15.99
C ILE A 61 -14.15 -15.18 -15.06
N GLU A 62 -13.79 -16.33 -15.60
CA GLU A 62 -13.50 -17.57 -14.88
C GLU A 62 -12.24 -18.22 -15.43
N LYS A 63 -11.72 -19.25 -14.73
CA LYS A 63 -10.54 -20.03 -15.18
C LYS A 63 -9.30 -19.16 -15.42
N VAL A 64 -9.06 -18.23 -14.51
CA VAL A 64 -7.98 -17.24 -14.63
C VAL A 64 -6.60 -17.90 -14.70
N GLU A 65 -6.37 -19.03 -13.98
CA GLU A 65 -5.11 -19.77 -14.05
C GLU A 65 -4.88 -20.37 -15.46
N GLU A 66 -5.92 -20.83 -16.13
CA GLU A 66 -5.83 -21.32 -17.51
C GLU A 66 -5.54 -20.16 -18.48
N LEU A 67 -6.21 -19.01 -18.31
CA LEU A 67 -5.97 -17.81 -19.12
C LEU A 67 -4.50 -17.36 -19.01
N VAL A 68 -3.98 -17.25 -17.79
CA VAL A 68 -2.62 -16.77 -17.54
C VAL A 68 -1.58 -17.84 -17.89
N GLY A 69 -1.96 -19.12 -17.82
CA GLY A 69 -1.10 -20.28 -18.11
C GLY A 69 -0.19 -20.66 -16.93
N ARG A 70 -0.56 -20.26 -15.70
CA ARG A 70 0.15 -20.60 -14.49
C ARG A 70 -0.77 -20.59 -13.27
N PRO A 71 -0.42 -21.36 -12.20
CA PRO A 71 -1.23 -21.40 -10.98
C PRO A 71 -1.25 -20.08 -10.23
N GLN A 72 -2.26 -19.90 -9.37
CA GLN A 72 -2.32 -18.78 -8.42
C GLN A 72 -1.04 -18.74 -7.58
N PRO A 73 -0.34 -17.61 -7.54
CA PRO A 73 0.91 -17.46 -6.80
C PRO A 73 0.70 -17.36 -5.28
N ASP A 74 1.80 -17.55 -4.54
CA ASP A 74 1.83 -17.23 -3.10
C ASP A 74 1.71 -15.72 -2.89
N GLN A 75 0.99 -15.31 -1.85
CA GLN A 75 0.78 -13.91 -1.52
C GLN A 75 2.07 -13.16 -1.13
N TYR A 76 3.08 -13.87 -0.62
CA TYR A 76 4.37 -13.32 -0.24
C TYR A 76 5.45 -13.66 -1.28
N SER A 77 5.18 -13.39 -2.55
CA SER A 77 6.10 -13.64 -3.66
C SER A 77 6.10 -12.50 -4.68
N ALA A 78 7.20 -12.36 -5.42
CA ALA A 78 7.28 -11.50 -6.61
C ALA A 78 6.25 -11.90 -7.66
N ASP A 79 5.95 -13.19 -7.75
CA ASP A 79 5.00 -13.77 -8.69
C ASP A 79 3.58 -13.25 -8.52
N LEU A 80 3.19 -12.79 -7.33
CA LEU A 80 1.89 -12.16 -7.10
C LEU A 80 1.67 -10.96 -8.03
N SER A 81 2.70 -10.13 -8.18
CA SER A 81 2.70 -8.95 -9.07
C SER A 81 2.90 -9.33 -10.54
N LEU A 82 3.79 -10.27 -10.82
CA LEU A 82 4.05 -10.71 -12.19
C LEU A 82 2.82 -11.39 -12.81
N PHE A 83 2.02 -12.10 -12.02
CA PHE A 83 0.76 -12.68 -12.45
C PHE A 83 -0.25 -11.61 -12.94
N VAL A 84 -0.31 -10.46 -12.27
CA VAL A 84 -1.16 -9.33 -12.68
C VAL A 84 -0.76 -8.84 -14.07
N LEU A 85 0.53 -8.67 -14.32
CA LEU A 85 1.03 -8.20 -15.62
C LEU A 85 0.86 -9.26 -16.71
N ASP A 86 1.11 -10.55 -16.41
CA ASP A 86 0.84 -11.67 -17.32
C ASP A 86 -0.64 -11.73 -17.69
N ALA A 87 -1.53 -11.53 -16.73
CA ALA A 87 -2.96 -11.44 -16.97
C ALA A 87 -3.31 -10.25 -17.87
N GLY A 88 -2.70 -9.08 -17.64
CA GLY A 88 -2.87 -7.90 -18.50
C GLY A 88 -2.50 -8.19 -19.97
N VAL A 89 -1.37 -8.84 -20.22
CA VAL A 89 -0.93 -9.26 -21.56
C VAL A 89 -1.97 -10.20 -22.20
N LYS A 90 -2.47 -11.19 -21.47
CA LYS A 90 -3.47 -12.13 -21.98
C LYS A 90 -4.81 -11.47 -22.26
N LEU A 91 -5.27 -10.58 -21.38
CA LEU A 91 -6.52 -9.84 -21.55
C LEU A 91 -6.45 -8.90 -22.75
N LEU A 92 -5.33 -8.20 -22.95
CA LEU A 92 -5.15 -7.34 -24.12
C LEU A 92 -5.24 -8.13 -25.42
N SER A 93 -4.65 -9.33 -25.46
CA SER A 93 -4.67 -10.19 -26.65
C SER A 93 -6.02 -10.86 -26.91
N SER A 94 -6.84 -11.12 -25.88
CA SER A 94 -8.07 -11.92 -25.99
C SER A 94 -9.35 -11.11 -25.93
N SER A 95 -9.47 -10.26 -24.92
CA SER A 95 -10.71 -9.51 -24.60
C SER A 95 -10.66 -8.05 -25.05
N GLN A 96 -9.46 -7.53 -25.34
CA GLN A 96 -9.20 -6.17 -25.83
C GLN A 96 -10.00 -5.09 -25.06
N PRO A 97 -9.83 -4.96 -23.74
CA PRO A 97 -10.48 -3.91 -22.98
C PRO A 97 -10.00 -2.53 -23.44
N ASP A 98 -10.88 -1.52 -23.32
CA ASP A 98 -10.55 -0.13 -23.69
C ASP A 98 -9.62 0.51 -22.64
N LEU A 99 -9.72 0.05 -21.37
CA LEU A 99 -8.89 0.48 -20.26
C LEU A 99 -8.53 -0.72 -19.36
N MET A 100 -7.26 -0.82 -18.99
CA MET A 100 -6.80 -1.77 -17.96
C MET A 100 -6.17 -1.02 -16.78
N TYR A 101 -6.54 -1.40 -15.57
CA TYR A 101 -5.86 -1.01 -14.34
C TYR A 101 -5.16 -2.24 -13.77
N LEU A 102 -3.83 -2.24 -13.81
CA LEU A 102 -2.98 -3.33 -13.36
C LEU A 102 -2.21 -2.88 -12.12
N SER A 103 -2.56 -3.40 -10.95
CA SER A 103 -1.94 -3.01 -9.68
C SER A 103 -1.08 -4.13 -9.11
N THR A 104 0.20 -3.85 -8.95
CA THR A 104 1.18 -4.76 -8.34
C THR A 104 1.22 -4.63 -6.82
N SER A 105 1.98 -5.49 -6.14
CA SER A 105 2.31 -5.40 -4.72
C SER A 105 3.74 -4.88 -4.56
N ASP A 106 3.99 -4.21 -3.49
CA ASP A 106 5.28 -3.66 -3.05
C ASP A 106 6.14 -4.64 -2.23
N TYR A 107 5.77 -5.92 -2.20
CA TYR A 107 6.46 -6.96 -1.43
C TYR A 107 7.96 -7.04 -1.71
N VAL A 108 8.36 -6.97 -2.99
CA VAL A 108 9.78 -7.02 -3.37
C VAL A 108 10.52 -5.80 -2.85
N GLN A 109 9.93 -4.61 -2.95
CA GLN A 109 10.51 -3.35 -2.51
C GLN A 109 10.67 -3.28 -0.99
N HIS A 110 9.80 -3.93 -0.23
CA HIS A 110 9.96 -4.09 1.22
C HIS A 110 11.14 -4.99 1.59
N LYS A 111 11.48 -5.97 0.76
CA LYS A 111 12.54 -6.95 1.07
C LYS A 111 13.90 -6.61 0.48
N HIS A 112 13.92 -5.96 -0.67
CA HIS A 112 15.13 -5.78 -1.47
C HIS A 112 15.31 -4.34 -1.90
N ALA A 113 16.49 -3.80 -1.64
CA ALA A 113 16.88 -2.49 -2.13
C ALA A 113 17.14 -2.50 -3.65
N PRO A 114 16.96 -1.35 -4.35
CA PRO A 114 17.42 -1.21 -5.72
C PRO A 114 18.91 -1.58 -5.86
N GLY A 115 19.25 -2.34 -6.90
CA GLY A 115 20.61 -2.87 -7.14
C GLY A 115 20.90 -4.21 -6.46
N GLU A 116 20.01 -4.72 -5.62
CA GLU A 116 20.08 -6.10 -5.16
C GLU A 116 19.57 -7.06 -6.24
N PRO A 117 20.23 -8.23 -6.46
CA PRO A 117 19.86 -9.14 -7.53
C PRO A 117 18.38 -9.53 -7.58
N PRO A 118 17.66 -9.80 -6.46
CA PRO A 118 16.24 -10.11 -6.51
C PRO A 118 15.37 -8.92 -6.94
N ALA A 119 15.73 -7.68 -6.53
CA ALA A 119 15.03 -6.46 -6.95
C ALA A 119 15.22 -6.22 -8.45
N ASP A 120 16.45 -6.34 -8.93
CA ASP A 120 16.81 -6.14 -10.35
C ASP A 120 16.12 -7.19 -11.22
N ALA A 121 16.12 -8.46 -10.83
CA ALA A 121 15.43 -9.53 -11.54
C ALA A 121 13.90 -9.26 -11.63
N TYR A 122 13.30 -8.78 -10.55
CA TYR A 122 11.90 -8.40 -10.52
C TYR A 122 11.60 -7.24 -11.47
N HIS A 123 12.41 -6.16 -11.43
CA HIS A 123 12.21 -5.00 -12.29
C HIS A 123 12.41 -5.35 -13.78
N HIS A 124 13.38 -6.18 -14.11
CA HIS A 124 13.53 -6.70 -15.48
C HIS A 124 12.32 -7.50 -15.93
N ALA A 125 11.76 -8.34 -15.05
CA ALA A 125 10.56 -9.11 -15.36
C ALA A 125 9.32 -8.23 -15.56
N VAL A 126 9.18 -7.13 -14.79
CA VAL A 126 8.14 -6.11 -14.96
C VAL A 126 8.31 -5.39 -16.29
N ASP A 127 9.53 -4.88 -16.58
CA ASP A 127 9.85 -4.15 -17.81
C ASP A 127 9.56 -4.99 -19.07
N SER A 128 9.95 -6.27 -19.06
CA SER A 128 9.63 -7.20 -20.15
C SER A 128 8.13 -7.27 -20.45
N ARG A 129 7.28 -7.33 -19.45
CA ARG A 129 5.82 -7.43 -19.61
C ARG A 129 5.21 -6.12 -20.09
N ILE A 130 5.73 -5.01 -19.60
CA ILE A 130 5.38 -3.67 -20.10
C ILE A 130 5.77 -3.54 -21.56
N GLY A 131 6.95 -4.01 -21.95
CA GLY A 131 7.40 -4.05 -23.34
C GLY A 131 6.45 -4.86 -24.25
N ILE A 132 5.93 -5.98 -23.76
CA ILE A 132 4.92 -6.79 -24.50
C ILE A 132 3.60 -6.00 -24.65
N LEU A 133 3.11 -5.34 -23.59
CA LEU A 133 1.88 -4.53 -23.67
C LEU A 133 2.03 -3.41 -24.70
N VAL A 134 3.15 -2.71 -24.73
CA VAL A 134 3.45 -1.67 -25.73
C VAL A 134 3.52 -2.26 -27.13
N ALA A 135 4.17 -3.40 -27.31
CA ALA A 135 4.27 -4.07 -28.60
C ALA A 135 2.91 -4.56 -29.13
N LEU A 136 1.96 -4.83 -28.24
CA LEU A 136 0.56 -5.14 -28.57
C LEU A 136 -0.30 -3.90 -28.87
N GLY A 137 0.30 -2.70 -28.86
CA GLY A 137 -0.37 -1.44 -29.21
C GLY A 137 -1.00 -0.70 -28.03
N ALA A 138 -0.74 -1.09 -26.78
CA ALA A 138 -1.24 -0.36 -25.63
C ALA A 138 -0.49 0.95 -25.39
N THR A 139 -1.22 2.02 -25.08
CA THR A 139 -0.65 3.17 -24.40
C THR A 139 -0.52 2.84 -22.92
N VAL A 140 0.70 2.82 -22.39
CA VAL A 140 0.99 2.43 -21.01
C VAL A 140 1.37 3.64 -20.17
N ALA A 141 0.68 3.85 -19.06
CA ALA A 141 1.04 4.79 -18.02
C ALA A 141 1.45 4.03 -16.75
N ILE A 142 2.56 4.45 -16.13
CA ILE A 142 3.11 3.81 -14.94
C ILE A 142 3.25 4.86 -13.86
N THR A 143 2.75 4.55 -12.67
CA THR A 143 2.93 5.38 -11.48
C THR A 143 3.05 4.50 -10.24
N ALA A 144 3.49 5.10 -9.14
CA ALA A 144 3.45 4.48 -7.81
C ALA A 144 2.65 5.36 -6.86
N ASP A 145 2.09 4.79 -5.82
CA ASP A 145 1.36 5.48 -4.75
C ASP A 145 2.31 6.07 -3.70
N HIS A 146 3.50 5.51 -3.55
CA HIS A 146 4.56 5.98 -2.65
C HIS A 146 5.93 5.45 -3.07
N GLY A 147 6.99 6.05 -2.50
CA GLY A 147 8.36 5.54 -2.55
C GLY A 147 8.61 4.51 -1.45
N MET A 148 9.89 4.13 -1.25
CA MET A 148 10.32 3.17 -0.25
C MET A 148 11.72 3.53 0.25
N ASN A 149 11.93 3.54 1.57
CA ASN A 149 13.26 3.78 2.17
C ASN A 149 13.67 2.64 3.09
N ASP A 150 14.98 2.52 3.29
CA ASP A 150 15.58 1.72 4.36
C ASP A 150 15.30 2.40 5.71
N LYS A 151 14.93 1.62 6.70
CA LYS A 151 14.55 2.07 8.04
C LYS A 151 15.44 1.45 9.12
N CYS A 152 16.70 1.23 8.79
CA CYS A 152 17.66 0.63 9.70
C CYS A 152 18.89 1.54 9.90
N ALA A 153 19.50 1.42 11.07
CA ALA A 153 20.83 1.92 11.32
C ALA A 153 21.90 1.21 10.45
N GLY A 154 23.13 1.71 10.46
CA GLY A 154 24.21 1.15 9.67
C GLY A 154 24.53 -0.33 9.98
N ASP A 155 24.28 -0.76 11.21
CA ASP A 155 24.46 -2.16 11.66
C ASP A 155 23.29 -3.09 11.29
N GLY A 156 22.23 -2.55 10.66
CA GLY A 156 21.03 -3.30 10.29
C GLY A 156 19.94 -3.33 11.35
N THR A 157 20.15 -2.73 12.51
CA THR A 157 19.12 -2.62 13.55
C THR A 157 18.00 -1.69 13.08
N PRO A 158 16.71 -2.12 13.13
CA PRO A 158 15.60 -1.26 12.76
C PRO A 158 15.47 -0.02 13.65
N ASN A 159 15.31 1.15 13.03
CA ASN A 159 15.05 2.42 13.72
C ASN A 159 13.54 2.57 13.96
N ILE A 160 13.09 2.30 15.18
CA ILE A 160 11.66 2.27 15.50
C ILE A 160 11.38 3.15 16.71
N VAL A 161 10.39 4.04 16.58
CA VAL A 161 9.78 4.77 17.70
C VAL A 161 8.45 4.10 18.03
N TYR A 162 8.33 3.48 19.21
CA TYR A 162 7.07 2.93 19.70
C TYR A 162 6.31 4.04 20.45
N LEU A 163 5.58 4.86 19.69
CA LEU A 163 5.07 6.14 20.18
C LEU A 163 4.04 6.00 21.32
N GLU A 164 3.19 4.95 21.32
CA GLU A 164 2.24 4.71 22.41
C GLU A 164 2.97 4.36 23.71
N ASP A 165 4.06 3.60 23.63
CA ASP A 165 4.91 3.27 24.79
C ASP A 165 5.61 4.52 25.33
N GLU A 166 6.20 5.35 24.46
CA GLU A 166 6.87 6.60 24.83
C GLU A 166 5.91 7.59 25.54
N LEU A 167 4.73 7.81 24.93
CA LEU A 167 3.71 8.68 25.50
C LEU A 167 3.14 8.11 26.81
N SER A 168 2.92 6.80 26.88
CA SER A 168 2.43 6.13 28.09
C SER A 168 3.43 6.21 29.24
N SER A 169 4.72 6.08 28.95
CA SER A 169 5.78 6.22 29.94
C SER A 169 5.82 7.63 30.53
N ARG A 170 5.63 8.65 29.69
CA ARG A 170 5.73 10.07 30.10
C ARG A 170 4.46 10.65 30.73
N PHE A 171 3.28 10.24 30.22
CA PHE A 171 1.97 10.83 30.56
C PHE A 171 1.01 9.84 31.24
N GLY A 172 1.47 8.62 31.47
CA GLY A 172 0.74 7.54 32.14
C GLY A 172 0.05 6.58 31.19
N THR A 173 0.05 5.31 31.56
CA THR A 173 -0.49 4.19 30.79
C THR A 173 -1.90 4.43 30.31
N GLY A 174 -2.14 4.16 29.02
CA GLY A 174 -3.47 4.28 28.39
C GLY A 174 -3.95 5.72 28.20
N CYS A 175 -3.05 6.73 28.24
CA CYS A 175 -3.40 8.13 27.98
C CYS A 175 -3.80 8.37 26.52
N VAL A 176 -3.22 7.62 25.59
CA VAL A 176 -3.48 7.72 24.15
C VAL A 176 -3.76 6.35 23.51
N ARG A 177 -4.23 6.39 22.28
CA ARG A 177 -4.20 5.29 21.31
C ARG A 177 -3.46 5.76 20.08
N VAL A 178 -2.40 5.07 19.72
CA VAL A 178 -1.69 5.28 18.45
C VAL A 178 -2.26 4.32 17.41
N ILE A 179 -2.60 4.85 16.24
CA ILE A 179 -3.11 4.08 15.12
C ILE A 179 -2.13 4.19 13.96
N CYS A 180 -1.52 3.05 13.62
CA CYS A 180 -0.80 2.87 12.38
C CYS A 180 -1.84 2.66 11.26
N PRO A 181 -1.86 3.46 10.18
CA PRO A 181 -2.91 3.40 9.17
C PRO A 181 -2.75 2.20 8.20
N ILE A 182 -2.03 1.17 8.62
CA ILE A 182 -1.81 -0.04 7.85
C ILE A 182 -2.94 -1.02 8.15
N ALA A 183 -3.90 -1.09 7.23
CA ALA A 183 -5.08 -1.95 7.35
C ALA A 183 -4.99 -3.22 6.48
N ASP A 184 -3.86 -3.47 5.86
CA ASP A 184 -3.59 -4.63 5.02
C ASP A 184 -3.14 -5.82 5.89
N PRO A 185 -3.61 -7.06 5.67
CA PRO A 185 -3.11 -8.25 6.36
C PRO A 185 -1.69 -8.67 5.92
N PHE A 186 -1.14 -8.09 4.84
CA PHE A 186 0.19 -8.38 4.29
C PHE A 186 1.29 -7.65 5.07
N VAL A 187 1.41 -7.89 6.37
CA VAL A 187 2.28 -7.11 7.27
C VAL A 187 3.52 -7.85 7.76
N ARG A 188 3.66 -9.14 7.45
CA ARG A 188 4.73 -9.97 8.02
C ARG A 188 6.15 -9.46 7.70
N HIS A 189 6.34 -8.86 6.53
CA HIS A 189 7.65 -8.40 6.05
C HIS A 189 8.05 -7.00 6.54
N HIS A 190 7.15 -6.27 7.24
CA HIS A 190 7.44 -4.96 7.83
C HIS A 190 6.79 -4.72 9.20
N GLY A 191 6.17 -5.74 9.80
CA GLY A 191 5.59 -5.67 11.15
C GLY A 191 4.48 -4.63 11.32
N ALA A 192 3.77 -4.22 10.25
CA ALA A 192 2.80 -3.13 10.23
C ALA A 192 3.40 -1.76 10.67
N LEU A 193 4.70 -1.56 10.47
CA LEU A 193 5.42 -0.32 10.78
C LEU A 193 5.48 0.58 9.55
N GLY A 194 5.20 1.87 9.74
CA GLY A 194 5.27 2.90 8.71
C GLY A 194 5.82 4.21 9.28
N SER A 195 5.89 5.24 8.43
CA SER A 195 6.46 6.54 8.84
C SER A 195 5.40 7.58 9.22
N PHE A 196 4.15 7.17 9.43
CA PHE A 196 3.03 8.03 9.80
C PHE A 196 2.10 7.32 10.77
N VAL A 197 1.67 8.02 11.82
CA VAL A 197 0.65 7.52 12.76
C VAL A 197 -0.30 8.62 13.18
N ARG A 198 -1.53 8.20 13.57
CA ARG A 198 -2.54 9.03 14.19
C ARG A 198 -2.58 8.78 15.69
N VAL A 199 -2.66 9.83 16.48
CA VAL A 199 -2.75 9.75 17.93
C VAL A 199 -4.12 10.24 18.38
N HIS A 200 -4.82 9.40 19.14
CA HIS A 200 -6.10 9.71 19.76
C HIS A 200 -5.97 9.73 21.27
N LEU A 201 -6.43 10.79 21.92
CA LEU A 201 -6.49 10.85 23.38
C LEU A 201 -7.61 9.91 23.89
N ARG A 202 -7.29 9.08 24.86
CA ARG A 202 -8.27 8.21 25.53
C ARG A 202 -8.86 8.82 26.79
N ARG A 203 -8.22 9.86 27.31
CA ARG A 203 -8.64 10.63 28.48
C ARG A 203 -8.21 12.09 28.31
N PRO A 204 -8.85 13.03 29.01
CA PRO A 204 -8.40 14.42 29.01
C PRO A 204 -6.92 14.52 29.35
N GLY A 205 -6.19 15.30 28.57
CA GLY A 205 -4.75 15.50 28.73
C GLY A 205 -4.30 16.74 27.96
N ASP A 206 -3.07 17.15 28.24
CA ASP A 206 -2.46 18.27 27.55
C ASP A 206 -1.89 17.81 26.20
N VAL A 207 -2.66 18.01 25.14
CA VAL A 207 -2.27 17.67 23.76
C VAL A 207 -0.98 18.39 23.37
N GLN A 208 -0.83 19.67 23.76
CA GLN A 208 0.35 20.44 23.40
C GLN A 208 1.62 19.91 24.06
N ALA A 209 1.53 19.51 25.33
CA ALA A 209 2.66 18.86 26.02
C ALA A 209 3.01 17.51 25.38
N MET A 210 2.02 16.71 24.98
CA MET A 210 2.23 15.43 24.28
C MET A 210 2.87 15.63 22.90
N MET A 211 2.40 16.61 22.14
CA MET A 211 3.00 16.98 20.85
C MET A 211 4.44 17.51 21.00
N ALA A 212 4.70 18.34 22.01
CA ALA A 212 6.05 18.84 22.30
C ALA A 212 7.00 17.71 22.66
N PHE A 213 6.55 16.76 23.48
CA PHE A 213 7.33 15.56 23.79
C PHE A 213 7.57 14.69 22.56
N ALA A 214 6.55 14.42 21.74
CA ALA A 214 6.71 13.65 20.51
C ALA A 214 7.74 14.30 19.57
N ARG A 215 7.73 15.65 19.42
CA ARG A 215 8.73 16.37 18.62
C ARG A 215 10.16 16.22 19.15
N SER A 216 10.35 15.93 20.43
CA SER A 216 11.67 15.76 21.03
C SER A 216 12.26 14.36 20.84
N LEU A 217 11.47 13.39 20.36
CA LEU A 217 11.92 12.03 20.12
C LEU A 217 12.82 11.97 18.88
N SER A 218 13.95 11.28 19.01
CA SER A 218 14.82 11.02 17.87
C SER A 218 14.07 10.22 16.79
N GLY A 219 14.23 10.60 15.52
CA GLY A 219 13.56 9.96 14.40
C GLY A 219 12.16 10.51 14.09
N VAL A 220 11.67 11.50 14.87
CA VAL A 220 10.43 12.23 14.56
C VAL A 220 10.77 13.49 13.74
N GLU A 221 10.20 13.61 12.55
CA GLU A 221 10.42 14.76 11.65
C GLU A 221 9.36 15.84 11.83
N LEU A 222 8.08 15.44 11.97
CA LEU A 222 6.96 16.38 12.00
C LEU A 222 5.86 15.91 12.94
N VAL A 223 5.32 16.85 13.72
CA VAL A 223 4.12 16.63 14.54
C VAL A 223 3.15 17.76 14.29
N LEU A 224 1.96 17.42 13.80
CA LEU A 224 0.89 18.37 13.49
C LEU A 224 -0.34 18.08 14.32
N ASP A 225 -1.04 19.13 14.73
CA ASP A 225 -2.38 18.97 15.29
C ASP A 225 -3.39 18.54 14.24
N LYS A 226 -4.58 18.17 14.68
CA LYS A 226 -5.67 17.71 13.83
C LYS A 226 -6.01 18.66 12.67
N GLN A 227 -6.03 19.96 12.94
CA GLN A 227 -6.41 20.97 11.95
C GLN A 227 -5.32 21.14 10.90
N ASP A 228 -4.07 21.21 11.35
CA ASP A 228 -2.91 21.39 10.49
C ASP A 228 -2.67 20.18 9.60
N VAL A 229 -2.76 18.96 10.11
CA VAL A 229 -2.62 17.75 9.27
C VAL A 229 -3.74 17.66 8.24
N CYS A 230 -4.99 17.96 8.62
CA CYS A 230 -6.11 17.94 7.67
C CYS A 230 -5.97 19.01 6.59
N ARG A 231 -5.50 20.20 6.93
CA ARG A 231 -5.27 21.28 5.96
C ARG A 231 -4.09 20.97 5.03
N GLN A 232 -2.97 20.45 5.57
CA GLN A 232 -1.76 20.21 4.78
C GLN A 232 -1.90 19.01 3.84
N PHE A 233 -2.65 17.98 4.26
CA PHE A 233 -2.77 16.71 3.52
C PHE A 233 -4.18 16.47 2.99
N GLU A 234 -5.06 17.48 3.01
CA GLU A 234 -6.43 17.42 2.48
C GLU A 234 -7.26 16.27 3.07
N LEU A 235 -7.09 16.00 4.38
CA LEU A 235 -7.78 14.94 5.08
C LEU A 235 -9.09 15.41 5.71
N PRO A 236 -10.12 14.54 5.83
CA PRO A 236 -11.39 14.90 6.46
C PRO A 236 -11.25 14.98 7.98
N LEU A 237 -11.64 16.13 8.56
CA LEU A 237 -11.51 16.42 10.00
C LEU A 237 -12.23 15.41 10.90
N ASP A 238 -13.35 14.85 10.47
CA ASP A 238 -14.16 13.90 11.24
C ASP A 238 -13.52 12.52 11.37
N ARG A 239 -12.43 12.25 10.62
CA ARG A 239 -11.76 10.96 10.56
C ARG A 239 -10.31 10.99 11.06
N GLU A 240 -9.84 12.15 11.49
CA GLU A 240 -8.45 12.32 11.91
C GLU A 240 -8.31 12.27 13.45
N GLY A 241 -7.10 11.87 13.93
CA GLY A 241 -6.73 11.86 15.34
C GLY A 241 -6.64 13.25 15.96
N ASP A 242 -6.32 13.33 17.26
CA ASP A 242 -6.09 14.60 17.93
C ASP A 242 -4.81 15.29 17.43
N PHE A 243 -3.81 14.47 17.07
CA PHE A 243 -2.62 14.91 16.34
C PHE A 243 -2.01 13.75 15.55
N ALA A 244 -1.13 14.09 14.60
CA ALA A 244 -0.39 13.16 13.77
C ALA A 244 1.12 13.31 13.94
N VAL A 245 1.84 12.20 13.81
CA VAL A 245 3.30 12.14 13.91
C VAL A 245 3.86 11.46 12.67
N PHE A 246 4.87 12.10 12.09
CA PHE A 246 5.63 11.61 10.95
C PHE A 246 7.08 11.37 11.39
N SER A 247 7.63 10.25 11.02
CA SER A 247 9.06 9.99 11.21
C SER A 247 9.88 10.59 10.07
N ASP A 248 11.18 10.71 10.35
CA ASP A 248 12.14 11.01 9.31
C ASP A 248 12.29 9.85 8.31
N ARG A 249 13.13 10.10 7.30
CA ARG A 249 13.36 9.16 6.21
C ARG A 249 13.84 7.78 6.67
N ASP A 250 14.62 7.71 7.73
CA ASP A 250 15.35 6.52 8.15
C ASP A 250 14.69 5.80 9.34
N THR A 251 13.54 6.29 9.81
CA THR A 251 12.82 5.80 10.99
C THR A 251 11.39 5.36 10.63
N VAL A 252 10.83 4.43 11.39
CA VAL A 252 9.41 4.08 11.39
C VAL A 252 8.80 4.32 12.77
N ILE A 253 7.48 4.49 12.80
CA ILE A 253 6.71 4.63 14.03
C ILE A 253 5.77 3.45 14.19
N GLY A 254 5.80 2.83 15.36
CA GLY A 254 4.84 1.82 15.81
C GLY A 254 3.94 2.35 16.92
N ALA A 255 2.90 1.59 17.24
CA ALA A 255 2.07 1.86 18.41
C ALA A 255 2.81 1.40 19.68
N ARG A 256 2.65 0.15 20.08
CA ARG A 256 3.38 -0.48 21.19
C ARG A 256 4.31 -1.55 20.64
N ARG A 257 5.41 -1.77 21.32
CA ARG A 257 6.36 -2.83 20.91
C ARG A 257 5.70 -4.19 20.75
N GLU A 258 4.77 -4.54 21.61
CA GLU A 258 4.05 -5.81 21.60
C GLU A 258 3.06 -5.98 20.43
N ASP A 259 2.66 -4.89 19.78
CA ASP A 259 1.73 -4.90 18.65
C ASP A 259 2.42 -5.24 17.30
N HIS A 260 3.76 -5.31 17.27
CA HIS A 260 4.54 -5.43 16.03
C HIS A 260 5.43 -6.68 16.05
N ASP A 261 5.07 -7.67 15.24
CA ASP A 261 5.88 -8.88 15.05
C ASP A 261 6.99 -8.64 14.01
N LEU A 262 8.24 -8.63 14.48
CA LEU A 262 9.43 -8.45 13.67
C LEU A 262 10.17 -9.75 13.36
N THR A 263 9.64 -10.91 13.75
CA THR A 263 10.31 -12.21 13.56
C THR A 263 10.58 -12.53 12.09
N GLN A 264 9.78 -11.96 11.18
CA GLN A 264 9.91 -12.16 9.74
C GLN A 264 10.92 -11.21 9.07
N LEU A 265 11.55 -10.30 9.84
CA LEU A 265 12.68 -9.48 9.36
C LEU A 265 14.01 -10.24 9.37
N ALA A 266 14.05 -11.46 9.89
CA ALA A 266 15.28 -12.26 9.92
C ALA A 266 15.89 -12.41 8.51
N GLY A 267 17.10 -11.87 8.33
CA GLY A 267 17.87 -11.96 7.09
C GLY A 267 17.66 -10.84 6.08
N HIS A 268 16.86 -9.81 6.40
CA HIS A 268 16.76 -8.60 5.55
C HIS A 268 16.55 -7.33 6.39
N ARG A 269 16.88 -6.18 5.80
CA ARG A 269 16.71 -4.88 6.44
C ARG A 269 15.22 -4.47 6.42
N LEU A 270 14.77 -3.78 7.46
CA LEU A 270 13.43 -3.17 7.43
C LEU A 270 13.38 -2.07 6.37
N ARG A 271 12.50 -2.20 5.43
CA ARG A 271 12.16 -1.17 4.43
C ARG A 271 10.68 -0.84 4.55
N SER A 272 10.35 0.43 4.56
CA SER A 272 8.98 0.89 4.74
C SER A 272 8.75 2.28 4.12
N HIS A 273 7.54 2.79 4.26
CA HIS A 273 7.05 4.01 3.63
C HIS A 273 6.03 4.74 4.53
N GLY A 274 5.41 5.79 3.99
CA GLY A 274 4.33 6.54 4.64
C GLY A 274 4.76 7.89 5.19
N GLY A 275 6.05 8.24 5.12
CA GLY A 275 6.60 9.53 5.52
C GLY A 275 6.65 10.54 4.37
N LEU A 276 7.12 11.73 4.69
CA LEU A 276 7.27 12.82 3.72
C LEU A 276 8.33 12.47 2.64
N GLY A 277 9.35 11.70 3.02
CA GLY A 277 10.43 11.26 2.13
C GLY A 277 9.98 10.30 1.04
N GLU A 278 8.85 9.62 1.20
CA GLU A 278 8.31 8.65 0.26
C GLU A 278 7.15 9.18 -0.61
N GLN A 279 6.75 10.45 -0.47
CA GLN A 279 5.60 11.02 -1.20
C GLN A 279 5.87 11.28 -2.69
N LYS A 280 7.13 11.51 -3.08
CA LYS A 280 7.46 11.84 -4.47
C LYS A 280 7.61 10.56 -5.29
N CYS A 281 6.69 10.36 -6.22
CA CYS A 281 6.72 9.25 -7.17
C CYS A 281 6.86 9.75 -8.60
N HIS A 282 7.46 8.93 -9.46
CA HIS A 282 7.57 9.21 -10.89
C HIS A 282 6.28 8.80 -11.61
N PHE A 283 5.93 9.56 -12.62
CA PHE A 283 4.92 9.22 -13.61
C PHE A 283 5.57 9.08 -14.97
N CYS A 284 5.41 7.94 -15.60
CA CYS A 284 5.89 7.66 -16.95
C CYS A 284 4.70 7.29 -17.84
N CYS A 285 4.65 7.85 -19.07
CA CYS A 285 3.65 7.49 -20.06
C CYS A 285 4.34 7.24 -21.39
N ARG A 286 4.00 6.11 -22.05
CA ARG A 286 4.49 5.75 -23.38
C ARG A 286 3.31 5.32 -24.24
N GLY A 287 3.10 6.03 -25.35
CA GLY A 287 2.16 5.62 -26.40
C GLY A 287 2.80 4.57 -27.31
N GLY A 288 1.97 3.65 -27.82
CA GLY A 288 2.35 2.75 -28.90
C GLY A 288 2.33 3.43 -30.24
#